data_a0d9345f932d08021d3b624a02d4b6b2
#
_entry.id   a0d9345f932d08021d3b624a02d4b6b2
#
_cell.length_a   1.000
_cell.length_b   1.000
_cell.length_c   1.000
_cell.angle_alpha   90.00
_cell.angle_beta   90.00
_cell.angle_gamma   90.00
#
_symmetry.space_group_name_H-M   'P 1'
#
loop_
_entity.id
_entity.type
_entity.pdbx_description
1 polymer ?
#
loop_
_entity_poly.entity_id
_entity_poly.type
_entity_poly.pdbx_seq_one_letter_code
_entity_poly.pdbx_strand_id
1 'polypeptide(L)'
;MKIAVLVRRFITTGGAERYAVEVARRLAKVHEVHVFAQQWDHQPQGMTLHQVPLLFVKPHFLNQWWFSWRTSRMARGFDVVYTHERVTHFDVMNLHAGAFVGGLWASERGDHKRPFRNWLKVLTQPRIWAYWLLEKLHCKPAQGRYWIADSNMV
;
A
#
# COMPACT_ATOMS: atom_id res chain seq x y z
N MET A 1 -0.91 15.49 16.86
CA MET A 1 -0.59 14.06 16.66
C MET A 1 0.49 13.96 15.61
N LYS A 2 1.39 12.98 15.73
CA LYS A 2 2.39 12.65 14.70
C LYS A 2 1.85 11.55 13.78
N ILE A 3 1.67 11.87 12.52
CA ILE A 3 1.08 10.96 11.54
C ILE A 3 2.15 10.55 10.52
N ALA A 4 2.34 9.24 10.35
CA ALA A 4 3.16 8.69 9.28
C ALA A 4 2.30 8.37 8.06
N VAL A 5 2.64 8.89 6.89
CA VAL A 5 2.00 8.58 5.61
C VAL A 5 2.95 7.73 4.78
N LEU A 6 2.56 6.48 4.50
CA LEU A 6 3.39 5.53 3.79
C LEU A 6 2.90 5.40 2.34
N VAL A 7 3.73 5.81 1.39
CA VAL A 7 3.41 5.75 -0.05
C VAL A 7 4.70 5.60 -0.86
N ARG A 8 4.77 4.70 -1.82
CA ARG A 8 6.00 4.52 -2.62
C ARG A 8 6.29 5.69 -3.53
N ARG A 9 5.25 6.29 -4.11
CA ARG A 9 5.36 7.43 -5.02
C ARG A 9 4.48 8.56 -4.52
N PHE A 10 5.11 9.60 -4.00
CA PHE A 10 4.43 10.82 -3.54
C PHE A 10 4.47 11.87 -4.67
N ILE A 11 3.61 11.67 -5.66
CA ILE A 11 3.56 12.46 -6.89
C ILE A 11 2.16 12.98 -7.15
N THR A 12 2.06 14.11 -7.83
CA THR A 12 0.79 14.77 -8.15
C THR A 12 0.12 14.23 -9.40
N THR A 13 0.82 13.36 -10.15
CA THR A 13 0.30 12.67 -11.34
C THR A 13 -0.19 11.27 -10.95
N GLY A 14 -1.30 10.82 -11.54
CA GLY A 14 -1.95 9.55 -11.20
C GLY A 14 -3.18 9.74 -10.30
N GLY A 15 -3.97 8.69 -10.14
CA GLY A 15 -5.19 8.72 -9.33
C GLY A 15 -4.90 8.53 -7.83
N ALA A 16 -4.39 7.35 -7.46
CA ALA A 16 -4.12 6.97 -6.08
C ALA A 16 -3.00 7.82 -5.46
N GLU A 17 -1.96 8.12 -6.23
CA GLU A 17 -0.83 8.94 -5.78
C GLU A 17 -1.29 10.37 -5.48
N ARG A 18 -2.06 10.99 -6.38
CA ARG A 18 -2.63 12.33 -6.17
C ARG A 18 -3.54 12.38 -4.94
N TYR A 19 -4.34 11.34 -4.73
CA TYR A 19 -5.19 11.23 -3.55
C TYR A 19 -4.35 11.18 -2.26
N ALA A 20 -3.28 10.39 -2.23
CA ALA A 20 -2.36 10.33 -1.09
C ALA A 20 -1.72 11.68 -0.76
N VAL A 21 -1.31 12.43 -1.79
CA VAL A 21 -0.77 13.79 -1.65
C VAL A 21 -1.81 14.73 -1.05
N GLU A 22 -3.05 14.69 -1.55
CA GLU A 22 -4.12 15.57 -1.07
C GLU A 22 -4.51 15.27 0.37
N VAL A 23 -4.61 13.98 0.74
CA VAL A 23 -4.87 13.57 2.13
C VAL A 23 -3.76 14.06 3.05
N ALA A 24 -2.49 13.83 2.68
CA ALA A 24 -1.35 14.27 3.47
C ALA A 24 -1.34 15.81 3.66
N ARG A 25 -1.64 16.57 2.59
CA ARG A 25 -1.74 18.05 2.66
C ARG A 25 -2.84 18.52 3.62
N ARG A 26 -3.99 17.85 3.61
CA ARG A 26 -5.09 18.19 4.53
C ARG A 26 -4.74 17.86 5.97
N LEU A 27 -4.13 16.71 6.22
CA LEU A 27 -3.67 16.32 7.54
C LEU A 27 -2.59 17.27 8.09
N ALA A 28 -1.69 17.75 7.23
CA ALA A 28 -0.62 18.67 7.61
C ALA A 28 -1.10 20.06 8.08
N LYS A 29 -2.36 20.41 7.83
CA LYS A 29 -2.94 21.68 8.34
C LYS A 29 -3.15 21.66 9.84
N VAL A 30 -3.34 20.49 10.45
CA VAL A 30 -3.73 20.33 11.86
C VAL A 30 -2.87 19.33 12.62
N HIS A 31 -1.98 18.61 11.94
CA HIS A 31 -1.14 17.56 12.51
C HIS A 31 0.31 17.66 12.00
N GLU A 32 1.24 17.10 12.75
CA GLU A 32 2.62 16.89 12.30
C GLU A 32 2.66 15.66 11.38
N VAL A 33 2.89 15.89 10.07
CA VAL A 33 2.84 14.83 9.06
C VAL A 33 4.23 14.50 8.55
N HIS A 34 4.57 13.23 8.58
CA HIS A 34 5.80 12.64 8.07
C HIS A 34 5.48 11.70 6.90
N VAL A 35 5.99 12.00 5.71
CA VAL A 35 5.79 11.20 4.52
C VAL A 35 6.98 10.28 4.28
N PHE A 36 6.75 8.98 4.19
CA PHE A 36 7.74 7.96 3.86
C PHE A 36 7.56 7.52 2.43
N ALA A 37 8.46 7.95 1.53
CA ALA A 37 8.35 7.69 0.10
C ALA A 37 9.67 7.24 -0.53
N GLN A 38 9.58 6.54 -1.66
CA GLN A 38 10.73 6.19 -2.50
C GLN A 38 10.98 7.23 -3.59
N GLN A 39 9.91 7.87 -4.09
CA GLN A 39 9.95 8.88 -5.13
C GLN A 39 8.94 9.99 -4.85
N TRP A 40 9.28 11.22 -5.21
CA TRP A 40 8.40 12.39 -5.14
C TRP A 40 8.73 13.36 -6.27
N ASP A 41 7.75 14.15 -6.69
CA ASP A 41 7.90 15.19 -7.72
C ASP A 41 8.23 16.57 -7.14
N HIS A 42 7.69 16.90 -5.97
CA HIS A 42 7.88 18.18 -5.31
C HIS A 42 8.11 17.99 -3.81
N GLN A 43 8.93 18.85 -3.22
CA GLN A 43 9.09 18.85 -1.76
C GLN A 43 7.79 19.34 -1.10
N PRO A 44 7.14 18.51 -0.27
CA PRO A 44 5.87 18.89 0.32
C PRO A 44 6.06 20.00 1.35
N GLN A 45 5.28 21.09 1.22
CA GLN A 45 5.29 22.17 2.21
C GLN A 45 4.54 21.74 3.48
N GLY A 46 5.10 22.06 4.64
CA GLY A 46 4.49 21.76 5.94
C GLY A 46 4.52 20.28 6.35
N MET A 47 5.31 19.45 5.68
CA MET A 47 5.47 18.02 5.96
C MET A 47 6.95 17.65 5.99
N THR A 48 7.30 16.66 6.82
CA THR A 48 8.65 16.08 6.84
C THR A 48 8.72 14.88 5.91
N LEU A 49 9.63 14.92 4.94
CA LEU A 49 9.83 13.84 3.99
C LEU A 49 10.96 12.91 4.42
N HIS A 50 10.69 11.62 4.46
CA HIS A 50 11.65 10.56 4.74
C HIS A 50 11.84 9.69 3.53
N GLN A 51 13.06 9.66 3.00
CA GLN A 51 13.38 8.81 1.86
C GLN A 51 13.50 7.35 2.27
N VAL A 52 12.74 6.49 1.60
CA VAL A 52 12.90 5.04 1.68
C VAL A 52 13.70 4.61 0.45
N PRO A 53 14.90 4.00 0.62
CA PRO A 53 15.72 3.60 -0.52
C PRO A 53 15.00 2.63 -1.45
N LEU A 54 15.10 2.87 -2.76
CA LEU A 54 14.63 1.96 -3.81
C LEU A 54 15.75 0.95 -4.10
N LEU A 55 15.73 -0.22 -3.45
CA LEU A 55 16.74 -1.25 -3.66
C LEU A 55 16.43 -2.16 -4.86
N PHE A 56 15.16 -2.42 -5.11
CA PHE A 56 14.72 -3.35 -6.15
C PHE A 56 13.86 -2.64 -7.18
N VAL A 57 14.43 -2.36 -8.36
CA VAL A 57 13.64 -1.84 -9.49
C VAL A 57 12.75 -2.95 -10.06
N LYS A 58 13.30 -4.14 -10.18
CA LYS A 58 12.61 -5.38 -10.60
C LYS A 58 13.19 -6.57 -9.82
N PRO A 59 12.39 -7.58 -9.50
CA PRO A 59 10.94 -7.64 -9.65
C PRO A 59 10.19 -6.78 -8.59
N HIS A 60 9.07 -6.18 -8.98
CA HIS A 60 8.32 -5.22 -8.15
C HIS A 60 7.82 -5.76 -6.80
N PHE A 61 7.59 -7.07 -6.70
CA PHE A 61 7.16 -7.67 -5.42
C PHE A 61 8.25 -7.62 -4.35
N LEU A 62 9.53 -7.73 -4.72
CA LEU A 62 10.64 -7.57 -3.76
C LEU A 62 10.71 -6.14 -3.23
N ASN A 63 10.50 -5.15 -4.11
CA ASN A 63 10.43 -3.76 -3.68
C ASN A 63 9.25 -3.51 -2.73
N GLN A 64 8.09 -4.13 -2.97
CA GLN A 64 6.93 -4.01 -2.08
C GLN A 64 7.24 -4.59 -0.69
N TRP A 65 7.88 -5.76 -0.62
CA TRP A 65 8.30 -6.36 0.64
C TRP A 65 9.35 -5.52 1.36
N TRP A 66 10.35 -5.04 0.63
CA TRP A 66 11.36 -4.13 1.17
C TRP A 66 10.74 -2.86 1.73
N PHE A 67 9.85 -2.21 0.96
CA PHE A 67 9.15 -1.02 1.40
C PHE A 67 8.35 -1.28 2.67
N SER A 68 7.55 -2.36 2.69
CA SER A 68 6.78 -2.77 3.87
C SER A 68 7.66 -2.98 5.11
N TRP A 69 8.75 -3.72 4.96
CA TRP A 69 9.66 -4.00 6.07
C TRP A 69 10.36 -2.74 6.57
N ARG A 70 10.84 -1.91 5.66
CA ARG A 70 11.58 -0.68 6.01
C ARG A 70 10.68 0.33 6.69
N THR A 71 9.50 0.61 6.12
CA THR A 71 8.54 1.56 6.68
C THR A 71 7.96 1.08 8.01
N SER A 72 7.73 -0.22 8.20
CA SER A 72 7.29 -0.78 9.49
C SER A 72 8.27 -0.50 10.64
N ARG A 73 9.56 -0.32 10.33
CA ARG A 73 10.56 0.07 11.33
C ARG A 73 10.65 1.57 11.52
N MET A 74 10.59 2.33 10.42
CA MET A 74 10.72 3.78 10.45
C MET A 74 9.48 4.46 11.04
N ALA A 75 8.29 3.88 10.87
CA ALA A 75 7.03 4.43 11.37
C ALA A 75 6.70 4.04 12.82
N ARG A 76 7.60 3.35 13.52
CA ARG A 76 7.41 3.07 14.95
C ARG A 76 7.49 4.34 15.77
N GLY A 77 6.54 4.52 16.69
CA GLY A 77 6.48 5.69 17.55
C GLY A 77 5.68 6.86 16.98
N PHE A 78 5.02 6.66 15.85
CA PHE A 78 3.99 7.57 15.35
C PHE A 78 2.64 7.23 15.99
N ASP A 79 1.82 8.27 16.20
CA ASP A 79 0.49 8.11 16.81
C ASP A 79 -0.47 7.39 15.86
N VAL A 80 -0.34 7.66 14.54
CA VAL A 80 -1.13 7.03 13.49
C VAL A 80 -0.26 6.76 12.26
N VAL A 81 -0.36 5.55 11.73
CA VAL A 81 0.28 5.14 10.48
C VAL A 81 -0.78 4.96 9.40
N TYR A 82 -0.82 5.88 8.46
CA TYR A 82 -1.73 5.89 7.32
C TYR A 82 -1.02 5.39 6.05
N THR A 83 -1.66 4.55 5.27
CA THR A 83 -1.05 3.98 4.06
C THR A 83 -2.02 3.78 2.91
N HIS A 84 -1.50 3.89 1.68
CA HIS A 84 -2.11 3.44 0.42
C HIS A 84 -1.43 2.17 -0.11
N GLU A 85 -0.37 1.71 0.55
CA GLU A 85 0.43 0.59 0.10
C GLU A 85 0.15 -0.67 0.92
N ARG A 86 0.39 -1.83 0.32
CA ARG A 86 0.32 -3.11 1.03
C ARG A 86 1.52 -3.24 1.97
N VAL A 87 1.34 -2.83 3.21
CA VAL A 87 2.35 -2.92 4.27
C VAL A 87 1.84 -3.73 5.44
N THR A 88 2.73 -4.24 6.27
CA THR A 88 2.37 -5.10 7.41
C THR A 88 2.07 -4.32 8.68
N HIS A 89 2.54 -3.08 8.78
CA HIS A 89 2.34 -2.20 9.93
C HIS A 89 1.62 -0.92 9.50
N PHE A 90 0.40 -0.74 9.96
CA PHE A 90 -0.45 0.41 9.72
C PHE A 90 -1.60 0.44 10.71
N ASP A 91 -2.20 1.62 10.90
CA ASP A 91 -3.44 1.81 11.63
C ASP A 91 -4.61 2.07 10.68
N VAL A 92 -4.37 2.85 9.63
CA VAL A 92 -5.38 3.16 8.61
C VAL A 92 -4.84 2.84 7.21
N MET A 93 -5.56 2.00 6.48
CA MET A 93 -5.23 1.64 5.10
C MET A 93 -6.35 2.05 4.15
N ASN A 94 -5.99 2.76 3.09
CA ASN A 94 -6.91 3.02 1.99
C ASN A 94 -6.71 2.00 0.87
N LEU A 95 -7.79 1.26 0.55
CA LEU A 95 -7.81 0.19 -0.45
C LEU A 95 -8.27 0.74 -1.81
N HIS A 96 -7.34 1.27 -2.60
CA HIS A 96 -7.63 1.69 -3.98
C HIS A 96 -7.72 0.53 -4.97
N ALA A 97 -7.06 -0.56 -4.71
CA ALA A 97 -7.14 -1.79 -5.50
C ALA A 97 -7.78 -2.88 -4.66
N GLY A 98 -8.76 -3.55 -5.21
CA GLY A 98 -9.40 -4.71 -4.57
C GLY A 98 -8.38 -5.78 -4.14
N ALA A 99 -8.82 -6.75 -3.37
CA ALA A 99 -7.99 -7.86 -2.92
C ALA A 99 -7.28 -8.52 -4.10
N PHE A 100 -5.95 -8.65 -4.03
CA PHE A 100 -5.17 -9.27 -5.11
C PHE A 100 -5.61 -10.72 -5.35
N VAL A 101 -5.86 -11.45 -4.27
CA VAL A 101 -6.34 -12.84 -4.34
C VAL A 101 -7.77 -12.90 -4.88
N GLY A 102 -8.64 -12.00 -4.43
CA GLY A 102 -10.01 -11.88 -4.98
C GLY A 102 -9.99 -11.63 -6.49
N GLY A 103 -9.14 -10.73 -6.96
CA GLY A 103 -8.98 -10.42 -8.38
C GLY A 103 -8.44 -11.58 -9.24
N LEU A 104 -7.67 -12.52 -8.63
CA LEU A 104 -7.22 -13.74 -9.35
C LEU A 104 -8.37 -14.70 -9.66
N TRP A 105 -9.38 -14.74 -8.80
CA TRP A 105 -10.52 -15.63 -8.89
C TRP A 105 -11.78 -14.95 -9.40
N ALA A 106 -11.86 -13.62 -9.37
CA ALA A 106 -12.94 -12.86 -9.95
C ALA A 106 -12.91 -13.01 -11.47
N SER A 107 -13.87 -13.76 -11.99
CA SER A 107 -14.08 -13.90 -13.43
C SER A 107 -14.89 -12.70 -13.92
N GLU A 108 -14.26 -11.70 -14.48
CA GLU A 108 -14.94 -10.51 -15.02
C GLU A 108 -15.91 -10.79 -16.17
N ARG A 109 -16.01 -12.02 -16.70
CA ARG A 109 -16.80 -12.34 -17.90
C ARG A 109 -17.30 -13.79 -17.98
N GLY A 110 -17.84 -14.38 -16.92
CA GLY A 110 -18.59 -15.66 -17.05
C GLY A 110 -17.85 -16.85 -17.68
N ASP A 111 -16.55 -16.77 -17.89
CA ASP A 111 -15.77 -17.80 -18.55
C ASP A 111 -15.26 -18.83 -17.52
N HIS A 112 -16.06 -19.86 -17.31
CA HIS A 112 -15.80 -20.95 -16.37
C HIS A 112 -14.57 -21.82 -16.72
N LYS A 113 -13.85 -21.56 -17.82
CA LYS A 113 -12.73 -22.40 -18.30
C LYS A 113 -11.36 -22.01 -17.75
N ARG A 114 -11.26 -21.09 -16.77
CA ARG A 114 -9.98 -20.57 -16.30
C ARG A 114 -9.43 -21.10 -14.96
N PRO A 115 -10.10 -21.96 -14.17
CA PRO A 115 -9.56 -22.35 -12.87
C PRO A 115 -8.20 -23.09 -12.98
N PHE A 116 -8.05 -24.00 -13.94
CA PHE A 116 -6.82 -24.77 -14.11
C PHE A 116 -5.63 -23.91 -14.52
N ARG A 117 -5.80 -22.94 -15.42
CA ARG A 117 -4.76 -22.00 -15.83
C ARG A 117 -4.34 -21.08 -14.70
N ASN A 118 -5.27 -20.66 -13.86
CA ASN A 118 -4.98 -19.84 -12.69
C ASN A 118 -4.23 -20.65 -11.62
N TRP A 119 -4.58 -21.90 -11.41
CA TRP A 119 -3.85 -22.83 -10.56
C TRP A 119 -2.40 -23.02 -11.02
N LEU A 120 -2.18 -23.23 -12.31
CA LEU A 120 -0.83 -23.35 -12.88
C LEU A 120 -0.01 -22.06 -12.67
N LYS A 121 -0.64 -20.89 -12.84
CA LYS A 121 0.01 -19.59 -12.56
C LYS A 121 0.36 -19.45 -11.07
N VAL A 122 -0.52 -19.86 -10.18
CA VAL A 122 -0.26 -19.86 -8.73
C VAL A 122 0.95 -20.72 -8.42
N LEU A 123 1.07 -21.91 -8.99
CA LEU A 123 2.19 -22.82 -8.75
C LEU A 123 3.54 -22.30 -9.30
N THR A 124 3.51 -21.61 -10.45
CA THR A 124 4.74 -21.26 -11.19
C THR A 124 5.22 -19.82 -10.96
N GLN A 125 4.38 -18.94 -10.41
CA GLN A 125 4.74 -17.52 -10.29
C GLN A 125 5.01 -17.11 -8.82
N PRO A 126 6.28 -16.93 -8.43
CA PRO A 126 6.64 -16.52 -7.07
C PRO A 126 6.06 -15.16 -6.67
N ARG A 127 5.76 -14.31 -7.67
CA ARG A 127 5.05 -13.04 -7.47
C ARG A 127 3.69 -13.22 -6.80
N ILE A 128 2.92 -14.24 -7.20
CA ILE A 128 1.58 -14.50 -6.66
C ILE A 128 1.69 -14.88 -5.18
N TRP A 129 2.62 -15.74 -4.83
CA TRP A 129 2.89 -16.12 -3.45
C TRP A 129 3.32 -14.94 -2.59
N ALA A 130 4.19 -14.11 -3.12
CA ALA A 130 4.67 -12.93 -2.40
C ALA A 130 3.53 -11.96 -2.06
N TYR A 131 2.65 -11.65 -3.02
CA TYR A 131 1.51 -10.77 -2.77
C TYR A 131 0.44 -11.42 -1.90
N TRP A 132 0.17 -12.72 -2.08
CA TRP A 132 -0.76 -13.46 -1.23
C TRP A 132 -0.32 -13.48 0.23
N LEU A 133 0.97 -13.74 0.49
CA LEU A 133 1.51 -13.73 1.84
C LEU A 133 1.45 -12.33 2.45
N LEU A 134 1.81 -11.30 1.69
CA LEU A 134 1.72 -9.92 2.14
C LEU A 134 0.26 -9.54 2.46
N GLU A 135 -0.69 -9.94 1.61
CA GLU A 135 -2.12 -9.72 1.83
C GLU A 135 -2.63 -10.44 3.08
N LYS A 136 -2.23 -11.68 3.30
CA LYS A 136 -2.53 -12.38 4.56
C LYS A 136 -1.98 -11.69 5.80
N LEU A 137 -0.80 -11.10 5.71
CA LEU A 137 -0.18 -10.41 6.84
C LEU A 137 -0.85 -9.08 7.15
N HIS A 138 -1.22 -8.30 6.11
CA HIS A 138 -1.87 -7.01 6.35
C HIS A 138 -3.36 -7.12 6.64
N CYS A 139 -4.06 -8.13 6.10
CA CYS A 139 -5.48 -8.38 6.40
C CYS A 139 -5.72 -9.09 7.74
N LYS A 140 -4.68 -9.41 8.52
CA LYS A 140 -4.89 -9.96 9.86
C LYS A 140 -5.67 -8.96 10.72
N PRO A 141 -6.83 -9.36 11.28
CA PRO A 141 -7.55 -8.51 12.19
C PRO A 141 -6.67 -8.20 13.40
N ALA A 142 -6.51 -6.92 13.69
CA ALA A 142 -5.83 -6.45 14.88
C ALA A 142 -6.61 -5.25 15.43
N GLN A 143 -6.66 -5.11 16.74
CA GLN A 143 -7.29 -3.96 17.36
C GLN A 143 -6.61 -2.66 16.89
N GLY A 144 -7.42 -1.65 16.54
CA GLY A 144 -6.93 -0.36 16.09
C GLY A 144 -6.60 -0.27 14.61
N ARG A 145 -6.89 -1.28 13.79
CA ARG A 145 -6.74 -1.23 12.33
C ARG A 145 -8.04 -0.90 11.64
N TYR A 146 -7.98 0.07 10.72
CA TYR A 146 -9.11 0.53 9.93
C TYR A 146 -8.79 0.45 8.44
N TRP A 147 -9.77 0.00 7.66
CA TRP A 147 -9.70 -0.03 6.20
C TRP A 147 -10.72 0.93 5.63
N ILE A 148 -10.26 1.78 4.72
CA ILE A 148 -11.11 2.70 3.95
C ILE A 148 -11.25 2.11 2.55
N ALA A 149 -12.49 1.80 2.15
CA ALA A 149 -12.82 1.38 0.80
C ALA A 149 -13.37 2.57 0.01
N ASP A 150 -12.83 2.83 -1.18
CA ASP A 150 -13.25 3.95 -2.02
C ASP A 150 -14.55 3.66 -2.79
N SER A 151 -15.03 2.42 -2.81
CA SER A 151 -16.28 2.03 -3.46
C SER A 151 -16.96 0.86 -2.77
N ASN A 152 -18.28 0.75 -2.98
CA ASN A 152 -19.10 -0.38 -2.49
C ASN A 152 -18.86 -1.69 -3.26
N MET A 153 -17.84 -1.77 -4.12
CA MET A 153 -17.46 -2.97 -4.89
C MET A 153 -16.31 -3.74 -4.23
N VAL A 154 -16.34 -3.81 -2.91
CA VAL A 154 -15.41 -4.66 -2.16
C VAL A 154 -16.17 -5.83 -1.57
#